data_64a5460402f1938ec6810cb30b268ed7
#
_entry.id   64a5460402f1938ec6810cb30b268ed7
#
_cell.length_a   1.000
_cell.length_b   1.000
_cell.length_c   1.000
_cell.angle_alpha   90.00
_cell.angle_beta   90.00
_cell.angle_gamma   90.00
#
_symmetry.space_group_name_H-M   'P 1'
#
loop_
_entity.id
_entity.type
_entity.pdbx_description
1 polymer ?
#
loop_
_entity_poly.entity_id
_entity_poly.type
_entity_poly.pdbx_seq_one_letter_code
_entity_poly.pdbx_strand_id
1 'polypeptide(L)' 'MQKYNGWKNWATWNVALWLANDEALYKLSRRFVSYKDLANKLEEMDTHETEDGARYKDPDLDTYALDEWLMDE' A
#
# COMPACT_ATOMS: atom_id res chain seq x y z
N MET A 1 -14.99 4.90 17.20
CA MET A 1 -13.81 5.62 16.72
C MET A 1 -12.96 4.71 15.87
N GLN A 2 -12.53 5.20 14.72
CA GLN A 2 -11.73 4.39 13.83
C GLN A 2 -10.25 4.64 14.08
N LYS A 3 -9.53 3.56 14.35
CA LYS A 3 -8.11 3.68 14.68
C LYS A 3 -7.25 3.97 13.47
N TYR A 4 -7.68 3.52 12.30
CA TYR A 4 -6.84 3.54 11.11
C TYR A 4 -7.50 4.33 9.97
N ASN A 5 -8.20 5.39 10.33
CA ASN A 5 -8.81 6.31 9.36
C ASN A 5 -9.68 5.59 8.32
N GLY A 6 -10.41 4.57 8.77
CA GLY A 6 -11.29 3.82 7.87
C GLY A 6 -10.66 2.58 7.25
N TRP A 7 -9.37 2.39 7.42
CA TRP A 7 -8.71 1.20 6.91
C TRP A 7 -8.97 0.02 7.86
N LYS A 8 -9.02 -1.18 7.29
CA LYS A 8 -9.42 -2.38 8.00
C LYS A 8 -8.49 -2.75 9.17
N ASN A 9 -7.19 -2.59 8.98
CA ASN A 9 -6.22 -2.96 10.00
C ASN A 9 -4.98 -2.09 9.88
N TRP A 10 -4.06 -2.26 10.84
CA TRP A 10 -2.85 -1.47 10.89
C TRP A 10 -1.99 -1.64 9.64
N ALA A 11 -1.82 -2.89 9.19
CA ALA A 11 -0.95 -3.15 8.04
C ALA A 11 -1.45 -2.43 6.79
N THR A 12 -2.75 -2.50 6.53
CA THR A 12 -3.34 -1.83 5.37
C THR A 12 -3.19 -0.32 5.49
N TRP A 13 -3.50 0.22 6.68
CA TRP A 13 -3.34 1.66 6.92
C TRP A 13 -1.90 2.10 6.70
N ASN A 14 -0.94 1.33 7.23
CA ASN A 14 0.47 1.71 7.15
C ASN A 14 0.98 1.68 5.71
N VAL A 15 0.59 0.66 4.94
CA VAL A 15 0.96 0.61 3.53
C VAL A 15 0.38 1.83 2.80
N ALA A 16 -0.90 2.14 3.03
CA ALA A 16 -1.53 3.29 2.38
C ALA A 16 -0.83 4.59 2.78
N LEU A 17 -0.48 4.71 4.05
CA LEU A 17 0.21 5.89 4.57
C LEU A 17 1.54 6.12 3.83
N TRP A 18 2.33 5.07 3.70
CA TRP A 18 3.62 5.21 3.04
C TRP A 18 3.49 5.46 1.55
N LEU A 19 2.52 4.81 0.89
CA LEU A 19 2.28 5.07 -0.53
C LEU A 19 1.84 6.51 -0.77
N ALA A 20 1.10 7.10 0.16
CA ALA A 20 0.61 8.46 0.00
C ALA A 20 1.64 9.52 0.35
N ASN A 21 2.52 9.23 1.31
CA ASN A 21 3.39 10.26 1.88
C ASN A 21 4.85 10.18 1.47
N ASP A 22 5.32 9.04 0.98
CA ASP A 22 6.69 8.94 0.46
C ASP A 22 6.65 9.29 -1.02
N GLU A 23 7.42 10.31 -1.40
CA GLU A 23 7.36 10.81 -2.77
C GLU A 23 7.67 9.74 -3.82
N ALA A 24 8.70 8.95 -3.59
CA ALA A 24 9.08 7.92 -4.56
C ALA A 24 8.02 6.84 -4.66
N LEU A 25 7.46 6.41 -3.52
CA LEU A 25 6.39 5.41 -3.51
C LEU A 25 5.12 5.96 -4.14
N TYR A 26 4.80 7.21 -3.87
CA TYR A 26 3.61 7.82 -4.45
C TYR A 26 3.72 7.86 -5.98
N LYS A 27 4.85 8.31 -6.49
CA LYS A 27 5.07 8.37 -7.94
C LYS A 27 4.99 6.98 -8.57
N LEU A 28 5.55 5.98 -7.91
CA LEU A 28 5.46 4.61 -8.40
C LEU A 28 4.03 4.13 -8.40
N SER A 29 3.30 4.39 -7.32
CA SER A 29 1.91 3.91 -7.18
C SER A 29 1.00 4.47 -8.26
N ARG A 30 1.29 5.68 -8.75
CA ARG A 30 0.49 6.31 -9.79
C ARG A 30 0.54 5.56 -11.12
N ARG A 31 1.47 4.63 -11.27
CA ARG A 31 1.63 3.84 -12.50
C ARG A 31 0.80 2.57 -12.48
N PHE A 32 0.12 2.29 -11.38
CA PHE A 32 -0.63 1.04 -11.21
C PHE A 32 -2.07 1.32 -10.80
N VAL A 33 -2.98 0.46 -11.25
CA VAL A 33 -4.38 0.49 -10.79
C VAL A 33 -4.71 -0.74 -9.95
N SER A 34 -3.79 -1.69 -9.86
CA SER A 34 -3.97 -2.91 -9.07
C SER A 34 -2.86 -2.97 -8.02
N TYR A 35 -3.26 -3.15 -6.77
CA TYR A 35 -2.26 -3.27 -5.71
C TYR A 35 -1.38 -4.50 -5.89
N LYS A 36 -1.95 -5.59 -6.41
CA LYS A 36 -1.16 -6.79 -6.66
C LYS A 36 0.00 -6.50 -7.60
N ASP A 37 -0.26 -5.74 -8.66
CA ASP A 37 0.80 -5.42 -9.61
C ASP A 37 1.84 -4.49 -9.00
N LEU A 38 1.40 -3.52 -8.19
CA LEU A 38 2.31 -2.65 -7.48
C LEU A 38 3.19 -3.44 -6.51
N ALA A 39 2.58 -4.36 -5.75
CA ALA A 39 3.33 -5.15 -4.79
C ALA A 39 4.35 -6.05 -5.49
N ASN A 40 3.99 -6.61 -6.64
CA ASN A 40 4.94 -7.40 -7.43
C ASN A 40 6.12 -6.54 -7.90
N LYS A 41 5.85 -5.31 -8.29
CA LYS A 41 6.92 -4.40 -8.69
C LYS A 41 7.84 -4.07 -7.54
N LEU A 42 7.26 -3.82 -6.37
CA LEU A 42 8.07 -3.55 -5.18
C LEU A 42 8.95 -4.75 -4.83
N GLU A 43 8.42 -5.97 -4.99
CA GLU A 43 9.21 -7.16 -4.75
C GLU A 43 10.39 -7.26 -5.72
N GLU A 44 10.16 -6.92 -6.99
CA GLU A 44 11.25 -6.90 -7.97
C GLU A 44 12.33 -5.90 -7.58
N MET A 45 11.95 -4.83 -6.91
CA MET A 45 12.88 -3.79 -6.47
C MET A 45 13.52 -4.13 -5.13
N ASP A 46 13.26 -5.33 -4.60
CA ASP A 46 13.76 -5.77 -3.30
C ASP A 46 13.24 -4.90 -2.16
N THR A 47 12.03 -4.38 -2.32
CA THR A 47 11.36 -3.57 -1.31
C THR A 47 10.19 -4.38 -0.77
N HIS A 48 10.36 -4.92 0.45
CA HIS A 48 9.41 -5.90 0.99
C HIS A 48 8.49 -5.37 2.06
N GLU A 49 8.85 -4.28 2.73
CA GLU A 49 8.03 -3.73 3.79
C GLU A 49 8.25 -2.23 3.92
N THR A 50 7.28 -1.57 4.58
CA THR A 50 7.43 -0.15 4.89
C THR A 50 8.49 0.04 5.96
N GLU A 51 8.92 1.27 6.18
CA GLU A 51 9.88 1.55 7.24
C GLU A 51 9.32 1.24 8.63
N ASP A 52 8.00 1.17 8.75
CA ASP A 52 7.34 0.81 10.01
C ASP A 52 7.13 -0.69 10.15
N GLY A 53 7.48 -1.48 9.13
CA GLY A 53 7.44 -2.92 9.22
C GLY A 53 6.20 -3.58 8.63
N ALA A 54 5.33 -2.83 7.95
CA ALA A 54 4.18 -3.42 7.28
C ALA A 54 4.64 -4.04 5.96
N ARG A 55 4.39 -5.34 5.80
CA ARG A 55 4.83 -6.03 4.58
C ARG A 55 3.89 -5.74 3.43
N TYR A 56 4.45 -5.45 2.26
CA TYR A 56 3.65 -5.14 1.07
C TYR A 56 2.87 -6.36 0.54
N LYS A 57 3.27 -7.57 0.91
CA LYS A 57 2.54 -8.78 0.53
C LYS A 57 1.98 -9.52 1.73
N ASP A 58 1.65 -8.79 2.79
CA ASP A 58 1.00 -9.37 3.96
C ASP A 58 -0.38 -9.90 3.55
N PRO A 59 -0.69 -11.18 3.85
CA PRO A 59 -2.00 -11.75 3.48
C PRO A 59 -3.18 -11.07 4.17
N ASP A 60 -2.94 -10.32 5.25
CA ASP A 60 -4.01 -9.61 5.94
C ASP A 60 -4.35 -8.25 5.33
N LEU A 61 -3.62 -7.82 4.31
CA LEU A 61 -3.91 -6.55 3.66
C LEU A 61 -5.27 -6.58 2.98
N ASP A 62 -6.00 -5.47 3.13
CA ASP A 62 -7.25 -5.29 2.43
C ASP A 62 -6.93 -4.76 1.02
N THR A 63 -6.62 -5.69 0.11
CA THR A 63 -6.18 -5.30 -1.22
C THR A 63 -7.29 -4.65 -2.03
N TYR A 64 -8.54 -4.98 -1.73
CA TYR A 64 -9.66 -4.33 -2.41
C TYR A 64 -9.68 -2.83 -2.13
N ALA A 65 -9.50 -2.46 -0.87
CA ALA A 65 -9.47 -1.05 -0.50
C ALA A 65 -8.25 -0.34 -1.10
N LEU A 66 -7.11 -1.02 -1.15
CA LEU A 66 -5.91 -0.45 -1.76
C LEU A 66 -6.09 -0.27 -3.26
N ASP A 67 -6.76 -1.22 -3.92
CA ASP A 67 -7.07 -1.08 -5.34
C ASP A 67 -7.95 0.15 -5.58
N GLU A 68 -8.96 0.35 -4.73
CA GLU A 68 -9.83 1.51 -4.87
C GLU A 68 -9.04 2.80 -4.69
N TRP A 69 -8.13 2.83 -3.73
CA TRP A 69 -7.30 4.01 -3.50
C TRP A 69 -6.45 4.31 -4.73
N LEU A 70 -5.84 3.28 -5.32
CA LEU A 70 -5.02 3.46 -6.52
C LEU A 70 -5.83 3.99 -7.70
N MET A 71 -7.06 3.49 -7.84
CA MET A 71 -7.92 3.91 -8.95
C MET A 71 -8.43 5.33 -8.78
N ASP A 72 -8.60 5.79 -7.55
CA ASP A 72 -9.15 7.11 -7.28
C ASP A 72 -8.09 8.21 -7.35
N GLU A 73 -6.84 7.86 -7.26
CA GLU A 73 -5.77 8.84 -7.36
C GLU A 73 -5.36 9.06 -8.81
#